data_7c04179aad591309c4c190080bdb600d
#
_entry.id   7c04179aad591309c4c190080bdb600d
#
_cell.length_a   1.000
_cell.length_b   1.000
_cell.length_c   1.000
_cell.angle_alpha   90.00
_cell.angle_beta   90.00
_cell.angle_gamma   90.00
#
_symmetry.space_group_name_H-M   'P 1'
#
loop_
_entity.id
_entity.type
_entity.pdbx_description
1 polymer ?
#
loop_
_entity_poly.entity_id
_entity_poly.type
_entity_poly.pdbx_seq_one_letter_code
_entity_poly.pdbx_strand_id
1 'polypeptide(L)'
;MKRQAQHGAAIVMAMLTVVLVATMASAALWQQWRAVEVETAERTRAQATWVLIGALDWARLILKEDARKGGADHLAEPWALALEQARLSTFLAADRSDTLAAQASQNAFLSGQMVDLQSRLNTTNLIQDGKVHGATLQMFVRLFDQLGLNPRLLETLVSQLLLSAGDKPQAPLRPYDIDQLAWLGVDADSIERLRPFVTILPERTPVNLNTALPLVLVA
;
A
#
# COMPACT_ATOMS: atom_id res chain seq x y z
N MET A 1 61.80 59.33 5.79
CA MET A 1 61.12 57.99 5.61
C MET A 1 59.95 58.17 4.64
N LYS A 2 60.04 57.63 3.43
CA LYS A 2 58.97 57.70 2.43
C LYS A 2 57.91 56.64 2.77
N ARG A 3 56.67 57.03 3.11
CA ARG A 3 55.51 56.13 3.20
C ARG A 3 55.20 55.59 1.80
N GLN A 4 55.57 54.36 1.55
CA GLN A 4 55.13 53.67 0.31
C GLN A 4 53.61 53.49 0.41
N ALA A 5 52.91 53.95 -0.57
CA ALA A 5 51.48 53.90 -0.69
C ALA A 5 51.02 52.42 -0.79
N GLN A 6 50.31 51.90 0.22
CA GLN A 6 49.71 50.52 0.26
C GLN A 6 48.39 50.47 -0.51
N HIS A 7 48.24 51.17 -1.63
CA HIS A 7 46.98 51.21 -2.38
C HIS A 7 46.60 49.85 -3.03
N GLY A 8 47.58 49.03 -3.38
CA GLY A 8 47.31 47.70 -3.98
C GLY A 8 46.69 46.70 -3.03
N ALA A 9 47.13 46.68 -1.77
CA ALA A 9 46.61 45.76 -0.77
C ALA A 9 45.15 46.05 -0.35
N ALA A 10 44.76 47.34 -0.34
CA ALA A 10 43.36 47.72 -0.05
C ALA A 10 42.40 47.29 -1.12
N ILE A 11 42.77 47.34 -2.41
CA ILE A 11 41.92 46.87 -3.51
C ILE A 11 41.73 45.35 -3.47
N VAL A 12 42.80 44.60 -3.20
CA VAL A 12 42.73 43.13 -3.09
C VAL A 12 41.84 42.74 -1.91
N MET A 13 41.95 43.40 -0.76
CA MET A 13 41.09 43.17 0.39
C MET A 13 39.62 43.49 0.10
N ALA A 14 39.35 44.61 -0.60
CA ALA A 14 38.01 44.97 -1.03
C ALA A 14 37.40 43.91 -2.00
N MET A 15 38.17 43.44 -2.96
CA MET A 15 37.74 42.39 -3.87
C MET A 15 37.48 41.08 -3.13
N LEU A 16 38.32 40.72 -2.18
CA LEU A 16 38.16 39.48 -1.38
C LEU A 16 36.92 39.52 -0.51
N THR A 17 36.62 40.67 0.11
CA THR A 17 35.38 40.84 0.88
C THR A 17 34.13 40.76 0.00
N VAL A 18 34.13 41.36 -1.19
CA VAL A 18 33.02 41.27 -2.14
C VAL A 18 32.80 39.82 -2.59
N VAL A 19 33.86 39.10 -2.95
CA VAL A 19 33.76 37.67 -3.32
C VAL A 19 33.21 36.84 -2.15
N LEU A 20 33.69 37.08 -0.93
CA LEU A 20 33.18 36.36 0.25
C LEU A 20 31.69 36.61 0.47
N VAL A 21 31.26 37.87 0.40
CA VAL A 21 29.83 38.22 0.57
C VAL A 21 29.00 37.62 -0.56
N ALA A 22 29.47 37.66 -1.81
CA ALA A 22 28.77 37.09 -2.96
C ALA A 22 28.64 35.56 -2.85
N THR A 23 29.68 34.87 -2.39
CA THR A 23 29.61 33.40 -2.19
C THR A 23 28.67 33.03 -1.06
N MET A 24 28.67 33.76 0.08
CA MET A 24 27.72 33.54 1.16
C MET A 24 26.27 33.81 0.74
N ALA A 25 26.03 34.91 0.00
CA ALA A 25 24.70 35.21 -0.52
C ALA A 25 24.20 34.13 -1.48
N SER A 26 25.07 33.67 -2.40
CA SER A 26 24.73 32.58 -3.32
C SER A 26 24.41 31.26 -2.57
N ALA A 27 25.18 30.92 -1.57
CA ALA A 27 24.93 29.74 -0.73
C ALA A 27 23.59 29.83 0.03
N ALA A 28 23.28 31.01 0.57
CA ALA A 28 22.01 31.25 1.28
C ALA A 28 20.80 31.14 0.33
N LEU A 29 20.90 31.73 -0.89
CA LEU A 29 19.85 31.61 -1.91
C LEU A 29 19.66 30.16 -2.35
N TRP A 30 20.71 29.40 -2.50
CA TRP A 30 20.62 27.97 -2.87
C TRP A 30 19.97 27.12 -1.77
N GLN A 31 20.31 27.38 -0.50
CA GLN A 31 19.66 26.75 0.62
C GLN A 31 18.15 27.08 0.69
N GLN A 32 17.81 28.35 0.48
CA GLN A 32 16.41 28.80 0.48
C GLN A 32 15.62 28.14 -0.65
N TRP A 33 16.17 28.09 -1.87
CA TRP A 33 15.54 27.42 -3.01
C TRP A 33 15.29 25.93 -2.71
N ARG A 34 16.29 25.26 -2.17
CA ARG A 34 16.19 23.84 -1.79
C ARG A 34 15.14 23.59 -0.69
N ALA A 35 15.05 24.50 0.29
CA ALA A 35 14.03 24.40 1.34
C ALA A 35 12.62 24.54 0.78
N VAL A 36 12.39 25.45 -0.17
CA VAL A 36 11.09 25.63 -0.86
C VAL A 36 10.73 24.37 -1.67
N GLU A 37 11.67 23.77 -2.38
CA GLU A 37 11.46 22.54 -3.14
C GLU A 37 11.03 21.38 -2.23
N VAL A 38 11.73 21.19 -1.10
CA VAL A 38 11.40 20.14 -0.11
C VAL A 38 10.03 20.40 0.50
N GLU A 39 9.75 21.63 0.93
CA GLU A 39 8.45 21.98 1.51
C GLU A 39 7.30 21.74 0.51
N THR A 40 7.51 22.10 -0.77
CA THR A 40 6.49 21.88 -1.81
C THR A 40 6.23 20.39 -2.02
N ALA A 41 7.29 19.57 -2.05
CA ALA A 41 7.17 18.12 -2.18
C ALA A 41 6.46 17.48 -0.98
N GLU A 42 6.78 17.91 0.25
CA GLU A 42 6.13 17.41 1.46
C GLU A 42 4.66 17.84 1.54
N ARG A 43 4.34 19.08 1.17
CA ARG A 43 2.95 19.56 1.10
C ARG A 43 2.14 18.75 0.10
N THR A 44 2.68 18.50 -1.09
CA THR A 44 2.01 17.69 -2.12
C THR A 44 1.78 16.26 -1.63
N ARG A 45 2.76 15.66 -0.96
CA ARG A 45 2.62 14.31 -0.38
C ARG A 45 1.56 14.27 0.72
N ALA A 46 1.53 15.27 1.61
CA ALA A 46 0.51 15.39 2.64
C ALA A 46 -0.89 15.53 2.05
N GLN A 47 -1.06 16.38 1.04
CA GLN A 47 -2.34 16.53 0.32
C GLN A 47 -2.79 15.22 -0.32
N ALA A 48 -1.90 14.50 -1.01
CA ALA A 48 -2.23 13.19 -1.59
C ALA A 48 -2.66 12.19 -0.52
N THR A 49 -2.00 12.18 0.63
CA THR A 49 -2.37 11.31 1.76
C THR A 49 -3.78 11.62 2.28
N TRP A 50 -4.14 12.89 2.44
CA TRP A 50 -5.48 13.29 2.88
C TRP A 50 -6.56 12.89 1.87
N VAL A 51 -6.29 13.03 0.58
CA VAL A 51 -7.19 12.58 -0.49
C VAL A 51 -7.42 11.07 -0.41
N LEU A 52 -6.35 10.29 -0.21
CA LEU A 52 -6.45 8.83 -0.07
C LEU A 52 -7.24 8.43 1.18
N ILE A 53 -7.05 9.11 2.31
CA ILE A 53 -7.84 8.89 3.52
C ILE A 53 -9.32 9.16 3.25
N GLY A 54 -9.64 10.28 2.59
CA GLY A 54 -11.01 10.61 2.20
C GLY A 54 -11.63 9.56 1.27
N ALA A 55 -10.87 9.04 0.31
CA ALA A 55 -11.31 7.97 -0.57
C ALA A 55 -11.60 6.67 0.20
N LEU A 56 -10.75 6.32 1.19
CA LEU A 56 -11.00 5.16 2.06
C LEU A 56 -12.25 5.34 2.92
N ASP A 57 -12.49 6.52 3.45
CA ASP A 57 -13.68 6.77 4.26
C ASP A 57 -14.96 6.74 3.41
N TRP A 58 -14.87 7.21 2.18
CA TRP A 58 -15.96 7.07 1.21
C TRP A 58 -16.23 5.59 0.86
N ALA A 59 -15.19 4.81 0.63
CA ALA A 59 -15.31 3.36 0.41
C ALA A 59 -15.99 2.67 1.60
N ARG A 60 -15.60 3.01 2.83
CA ARG A 60 -16.23 2.50 4.05
C ARG A 60 -17.72 2.88 4.15
N LEU A 61 -18.08 4.08 3.69
CA LEU A 61 -19.48 4.51 3.67
C LEU A 61 -20.30 3.67 2.70
N ILE A 62 -19.77 3.39 1.50
CA ILE A 62 -20.42 2.50 0.52
C ILE A 62 -20.65 1.12 1.12
N LEU A 63 -19.61 0.49 1.69
CA LEU A 63 -19.72 -0.83 2.30
C LEU A 63 -20.69 -0.84 3.49
N LYS A 64 -20.73 0.22 4.29
CA LYS A 64 -21.68 0.35 5.39
C LYS A 64 -23.12 0.45 4.91
N GLU A 65 -23.37 1.16 3.82
CA GLU A 65 -24.71 1.29 3.25
C GLU A 65 -25.15 -0.01 2.59
N ASP A 66 -24.23 -0.71 1.96
CA ASP A 66 -24.44 -2.04 1.40
C ASP A 66 -24.80 -3.06 2.47
N ALA A 67 -24.03 -3.12 3.55
CA ALA A 67 -24.31 -3.98 4.69
C ALA A 67 -25.68 -3.69 5.34
N ARG A 68 -26.18 -2.45 5.27
CA ARG A 68 -27.53 -2.11 5.78
C ARG A 68 -28.64 -2.64 4.90
N LYS A 69 -28.41 -2.70 3.58
CA LYS A 69 -29.39 -3.28 2.64
C LYS A 69 -29.49 -4.78 2.83
N GLY A 70 -28.40 -5.41 3.25
CA GLY A 70 -28.28 -6.84 3.41
C GLY A 70 -28.33 -7.58 2.06
N GLY A 71 -28.00 -8.85 2.08
CA GLY A 71 -27.93 -9.68 0.89
C GLY A 71 -26.63 -10.46 0.85
N ALA A 72 -26.40 -11.19 -0.22
CA ALA A 72 -25.12 -11.83 -0.47
C ALA A 72 -24.27 -10.90 -1.36
N ASP A 73 -23.04 -10.64 -0.95
CA ASP A 73 -22.11 -9.80 -1.70
C ASP A 73 -21.81 -10.43 -3.08
N HIS A 74 -21.87 -9.60 -4.13
CA HIS A 74 -21.61 -10.02 -5.50
C HIS A 74 -21.01 -8.90 -6.38
N LEU A 75 -20.39 -9.28 -7.50
CA LEU A 75 -19.64 -8.35 -8.37
C LEU A 75 -20.50 -7.31 -9.13
N ALA A 76 -21.83 -7.39 -9.07
CA ALA A 76 -22.72 -6.37 -9.66
C ALA A 76 -23.08 -5.24 -8.69
N GLU A 77 -22.54 -5.22 -7.48
CA GLU A 77 -22.78 -4.19 -6.48
C GLU A 77 -21.90 -2.97 -6.71
N PRO A 78 -22.35 -1.79 -6.23
CA PRO A 78 -21.61 -0.53 -6.43
C PRO A 78 -20.17 -0.54 -5.91
N TRP A 79 -19.90 -1.28 -4.85
CA TRP A 79 -18.54 -1.38 -4.29
C TRP A 79 -17.57 -2.15 -5.20
N ALA A 80 -18.07 -3.10 -6.01
CA ALA A 80 -17.24 -3.92 -6.90
C ALA A 80 -16.84 -3.19 -8.19
N LEU A 81 -17.48 -2.06 -8.49
CA LEU A 81 -17.14 -1.26 -9.66
C LEU A 81 -15.82 -0.53 -9.43
N ALA A 82 -14.84 -0.77 -10.29
CA ALA A 82 -13.58 -0.04 -10.25
C ALA A 82 -13.84 1.45 -10.51
N LEU A 83 -13.31 2.31 -9.66
CA LEU A 83 -13.28 3.74 -9.92
C LEU A 83 -12.24 3.99 -11.02
N GLU A 84 -12.71 4.19 -12.25
CA GLU A 84 -11.86 4.64 -13.34
C GLU A 84 -11.22 5.99 -13.00
N GLN A 85 -10.13 6.35 -13.72
CA GLN A 85 -9.41 7.61 -13.48
C GLN A 85 -10.36 8.81 -13.54
N ALA A 86 -10.89 9.20 -12.40
CA ALA A 86 -11.71 10.40 -12.27
C ALA A 86 -10.81 11.58 -11.87
N ARG A 87 -11.03 12.74 -12.49
CA ARG A 87 -10.37 13.98 -12.05
C ARG A 87 -10.80 14.28 -10.63
N LEU A 88 -9.83 14.50 -9.76
CA LEU A 88 -10.11 14.85 -8.35
C LEU A 88 -11.00 16.07 -8.23
N SER A 89 -10.92 17.04 -9.16
CA SER A 89 -11.81 18.19 -9.26
C SER A 89 -13.29 17.80 -9.40
N THR A 90 -13.61 16.72 -10.12
CA THR A 90 -14.98 16.23 -10.27
C THR A 90 -15.51 15.65 -8.96
N PHE A 91 -14.65 15.04 -8.17
CA PHE A 91 -14.98 14.50 -6.85
C PHE A 91 -15.23 15.61 -5.82
N LEU A 92 -14.37 16.65 -5.84
CA LEU A 92 -14.46 17.81 -4.92
C LEU A 92 -15.54 18.82 -5.34
N ALA A 93 -15.94 18.84 -6.62
CA ALA A 93 -17.01 19.73 -7.11
C ALA A 93 -18.40 19.41 -6.50
N ALA A 94 -18.56 18.24 -5.89
CA ALA A 94 -19.73 17.89 -5.08
C ALA A 94 -19.81 18.72 -3.79
N ASP A 95 -18.67 19.23 -3.30
CA ASP A 95 -18.56 20.11 -2.14
C ASP A 95 -18.23 21.53 -2.61
N ARG A 96 -19.25 22.39 -2.68
CA ARG A 96 -19.22 23.72 -3.31
C ARG A 96 -18.39 24.79 -2.59
N SER A 97 -17.55 24.45 -1.63
CA SER A 97 -17.00 25.41 -0.67
C SER A 97 -15.57 25.90 -0.92
N ASP A 98 -14.77 25.31 -1.84
CA ASP A 98 -13.37 25.72 -1.95
C ASP A 98 -12.85 25.77 -3.40
N THR A 99 -12.86 26.97 -3.99
CA THR A 99 -12.34 27.23 -5.36
C THR A 99 -10.84 27.08 -5.49
N LEU A 100 -10.06 27.26 -4.41
CA LEU A 100 -8.61 27.12 -4.39
C LEU A 100 -8.19 25.63 -4.41
N ALA A 101 -8.89 24.78 -3.66
CA ALA A 101 -8.68 23.34 -3.68
C ALA A 101 -9.03 22.72 -5.05
N ALA A 102 -10.08 23.24 -5.70
CA ALA A 102 -10.47 22.83 -7.05
C ALA A 102 -9.40 23.16 -8.11
N GLN A 103 -8.73 24.31 -8.00
CA GLN A 103 -7.66 24.69 -8.91
C GLN A 103 -6.38 23.84 -8.72
N ALA A 104 -5.99 23.55 -7.49
CA ALA A 104 -4.85 22.70 -7.18
C ALA A 104 -5.05 21.24 -7.61
N SER A 105 -6.31 20.79 -7.70
CA SER A 105 -6.68 19.40 -8.02
C SER A 105 -7.00 19.17 -9.51
N GLN A 106 -6.88 20.16 -10.38
CA GLN A 106 -7.23 20.06 -11.80
C GLN A 106 -6.43 18.98 -12.56
N ASN A 107 -5.20 18.70 -12.12
CA ASN A 107 -4.30 17.73 -12.74
C ASN A 107 -4.08 16.48 -11.88
N ALA A 108 -4.84 16.33 -10.78
CA ALA A 108 -4.79 15.14 -9.95
C ALA A 108 -5.90 14.16 -10.35
N PHE A 109 -5.54 12.88 -10.43
CA PHE A 109 -6.46 11.80 -10.75
C PHE A 109 -6.51 10.83 -9.59
N LEU A 110 -7.71 10.35 -9.29
CA LEU A 110 -7.96 9.29 -8.32
C LEU A 110 -8.48 8.06 -9.07
N SER A 111 -7.88 6.92 -8.79
CA SER A 111 -8.36 5.60 -9.24
C SER A 111 -8.26 4.62 -8.09
N GLY A 112 -9.11 3.61 -8.07
CA GLY A 112 -9.10 2.59 -7.03
C GLY A 112 -10.10 1.49 -7.30
N GLN A 113 -9.96 0.39 -6.58
CA GLN A 113 -10.89 -0.72 -6.61
C GLN A 113 -11.03 -1.32 -5.21
N MET A 114 -12.19 -1.86 -4.90
CA MET A 114 -12.41 -2.70 -3.74
C MET A 114 -12.43 -4.16 -4.18
N VAL A 115 -11.81 -5.03 -3.40
CA VAL A 115 -11.76 -6.46 -3.67
C VAL A 115 -12.24 -7.18 -2.43
N ASP A 116 -13.20 -8.09 -2.61
CA ASP A 116 -13.62 -8.97 -1.55
C ASP A 116 -12.52 -9.96 -1.22
N LEU A 117 -12.00 -9.94 -0.01
CA LEU A 117 -10.97 -10.87 0.43
C LEU A 117 -11.53 -12.28 0.67
N GLN A 118 -12.83 -12.42 0.85
CA GLN A 118 -13.48 -13.75 0.90
C GLN A 118 -13.61 -14.40 -0.49
N SER A 119 -13.29 -13.68 -1.57
CA SER A 119 -13.14 -14.25 -2.91
C SER A 119 -11.95 -15.21 -3.04
N ARG A 120 -11.09 -15.29 -2.02
CA ARG A 120 -9.82 -16.04 -2.00
C ARG A 120 -9.83 -17.11 -0.93
N LEU A 121 -8.98 -18.13 -1.08
CA LEU A 121 -8.77 -19.14 -0.04
C LEU A 121 -8.06 -18.53 1.17
N ASN A 122 -8.69 -18.60 2.33
CA ASN A 122 -8.10 -18.08 3.57
C ASN A 122 -7.19 -19.14 4.20
N THR A 123 -5.89 -18.83 4.34
CA THR A 123 -4.92 -19.74 4.97
C THR A 123 -5.24 -20.05 6.43
N THR A 124 -5.93 -19.13 7.12
CA THR A 124 -6.39 -19.36 8.50
C THR A 124 -7.35 -20.56 8.60
N ASN A 125 -8.04 -20.91 7.52
CA ASN A 125 -8.92 -22.07 7.47
C ASN A 125 -8.15 -23.42 7.45
N LEU A 126 -6.85 -23.42 7.13
CA LEU A 126 -6.03 -24.66 7.12
C LEU A 126 -5.90 -25.29 8.51
N ILE A 127 -5.90 -24.47 9.55
CA ILE A 127 -5.75 -24.95 10.93
C ILE A 127 -7.02 -24.68 11.71
N GLN A 128 -7.58 -25.74 12.26
CA GLN A 128 -8.76 -25.70 13.13
C GLN A 128 -8.48 -26.49 14.42
N ASP A 129 -8.66 -25.85 15.57
CA ASP A 129 -8.50 -26.47 16.88
C ASP A 129 -7.12 -27.18 17.04
N GLY A 130 -6.06 -26.55 16.52
CA GLY A 130 -4.70 -27.09 16.54
C GLY A 130 -4.47 -28.30 15.61
N LYS A 131 -5.36 -28.54 14.66
CA LYS A 131 -5.27 -29.64 13.68
C LYS A 131 -5.46 -29.12 12.27
N VAL A 132 -4.92 -29.85 11.30
CA VAL A 132 -5.12 -29.53 9.88
C VAL A 132 -6.54 -29.85 9.47
N HIS A 133 -7.24 -28.88 8.87
CA HIS A 133 -8.57 -29.06 8.34
C HIS A 133 -8.53 -29.71 6.96
N GLY A 134 -8.94 -30.97 6.85
CA GLY A 134 -8.75 -31.79 5.65
C GLY A 134 -9.43 -31.24 4.39
N ALA A 135 -10.67 -30.71 4.50
CA ALA A 135 -11.36 -30.16 3.35
C ALA A 135 -10.61 -28.92 2.78
N THR A 136 -10.19 -28.01 3.64
CA THR A 136 -9.41 -26.84 3.22
C THR A 136 -8.06 -27.25 2.63
N LEU A 137 -7.39 -28.25 3.22
CA LEU A 137 -6.14 -28.76 2.67
C LEU A 137 -6.33 -29.27 1.23
N GLN A 138 -7.41 -29.99 0.95
CA GLN A 138 -7.68 -30.46 -0.42
C GLN A 138 -7.89 -29.31 -1.40
N MET A 139 -8.54 -28.22 -0.99
CA MET A 139 -8.66 -27.02 -1.82
C MET A 139 -7.28 -26.42 -2.14
N PHE A 140 -6.41 -26.29 -1.15
CA PHE A 140 -5.05 -25.82 -1.37
C PHE A 140 -4.21 -26.77 -2.23
N VAL A 141 -4.37 -28.09 -2.09
CA VAL A 141 -3.68 -29.08 -2.94
C VAL A 141 -4.07 -28.85 -4.41
N ARG A 142 -5.37 -28.71 -4.71
CA ARG A 142 -5.83 -28.47 -6.08
C ARG A 142 -5.37 -27.12 -6.62
N LEU A 143 -5.39 -26.07 -5.78
CA LEU A 143 -4.88 -24.76 -6.18
C LEU A 143 -3.39 -24.83 -6.52
N PHE A 144 -2.58 -25.51 -5.70
CA PHE A 144 -1.15 -25.67 -5.96
C PHE A 144 -0.88 -26.45 -7.24
N ASP A 145 -1.65 -27.50 -7.52
CA ASP A 145 -1.58 -28.27 -8.75
C ASP A 145 -1.90 -27.39 -9.97
N GLN A 146 -3.01 -26.67 -9.93
CA GLN A 146 -3.43 -25.75 -11.00
C GLN A 146 -2.41 -24.64 -11.26
N LEU A 147 -1.77 -24.14 -10.22
CA LEU A 147 -0.70 -23.16 -10.33
C LEU A 147 0.66 -23.79 -10.69
N GLY A 148 0.78 -25.10 -10.76
CA GLY A 148 2.06 -25.79 -10.97
C GLY A 148 3.10 -25.49 -9.88
N LEU A 149 2.66 -25.32 -8.64
CA LEU A 149 3.52 -25.11 -7.47
C LEU A 149 3.98 -26.45 -6.89
N ASN A 150 5.17 -26.46 -6.27
CA ASN A 150 5.70 -27.67 -5.67
C ASN A 150 4.84 -28.13 -4.47
N PRO A 151 4.30 -29.37 -4.45
CA PRO A 151 3.51 -29.86 -3.33
C PRO A 151 4.23 -29.82 -1.98
N ARG A 152 5.54 -29.99 -1.96
CA ARG A 152 6.35 -29.91 -0.72
C ARG A 152 6.29 -28.52 -0.08
N LEU A 153 6.08 -27.49 -0.89
CA LEU A 153 5.92 -26.14 -0.39
C LEU A 153 4.65 -26.01 0.46
N LEU A 154 3.53 -26.63 0.03
CA LEU A 154 2.31 -26.69 0.80
C LEU A 154 2.48 -27.48 2.10
N GLU A 155 3.18 -28.62 2.06
CA GLU A 155 3.47 -29.41 3.26
C GLU A 155 4.27 -28.60 4.28
N THR A 156 5.29 -27.86 3.81
CA THR A 156 6.08 -26.97 4.65
C THR A 156 5.23 -25.86 5.23
N LEU A 157 4.43 -25.18 4.41
CA LEU A 157 3.53 -24.11 4.82
C LEU A 157 2.58 -24.58 5.92
N VAL A 158 1.90 -25.71 5.71
CA VAL A 158 0.94 -26.28 6.67
C VAL A 158 1.63 -26.65 7.99
N SER A 159 2.81 -27.27 7.92
CA SER A 159 3.56 -27.63 9.12
C SER A 159 3.99 -26.41 9.93
N GLN A 160 4.45 -25.35 9.27
CA GLN A 160 4.86 -24.11 9.90
C GLN A 160 3.65 -23.34 10.47
N LEU A 161 2.51 -23.32 9.75
CA LEU A 161 1.26 -22.74 10.27
C LEU A 161 0.77 -23.48 11.53
N LEU A 162 0.89 -24.81 11.54
CA LEU A 162 0.51 -25.61 12.71
C LEU A 162 1.42 -25.29 13.90
N LEU A 163 2.72 -25.11 13.67
CA LEU A 163 3.66 -24.70 14.71
C LEU A 163 3.37 -23.28 15.21
N SER A 164 3.02 -22.36 14.33
CA SER A 164 2.71 -20.96 14.66
C SER A 164 1.41 -20.80 15.47
N ALA A 165 0.54 -21.79 15.42
CA ALA A 165 -0.69 -21.84 16.22
C ALA A 165 -0.45 -22.30 17.67
N GLY A 166 0.74 -22.77 18.01
CA GLY A 166 1.11 -23.25 19.35
C GLY A 166 1.87 -22.20 20.16
N ASP A 167 1.75 -22.25 21.49
CA ASP A 167 2.43 -21.35 22.45
C ASP A 167 3.90 -21.73 22.74
N LYS A 168 4.62 -22.31 21.79
CA LYS A 168 6.01 -22.70 22.00
C LYS A 168 6.95 -21.50 21.81
N PRO A 169 7.97 -21.30 22.67
CA PRO A 169 8.90 -20.17 22.55
C PRO A 169 9.66 -20.07 21.22
N GLN A 170 9.75 -21.18 20.47
CA GLN A 170 10.45 -21.29 19.18
C GLN A 170 9.48 -21.42 18.00
N ALA A 171 8.17 -21.21 18.23
CA ALA A 171 7.18 -21.22 17.15
C ALA A 171 7.42 -20.05 16.17
N PRO A 172 7.28 -20.26 14.87
CA PRO A 172 7.34 -19.17 13.91
C PRO A 172 6.20 -18.17 14.20
N LEU A 173 6.43 -16.91 13.84
CA LEU A 173 5.40 -15.87 13.97
C LEU A 173 4.22 -16.22 13.06
N ARG A 174 3.01 -15.98 13.58
CA ARG A 174 1.79 -16.15 12.77
C ARG A 174 1.73 -15.04 11.73
N PRO A 175 1.59 -15.37 10.44
CA PRO A 175 1.45 -14.36 9.40
C PRO A 175 0.07 -13.70 9.45
N TYR A 176 0.02 -12.40 9.15
CA TYR A 176 -1.19 -11.59 9.00
C TYR A 176 -1.33 -11.03 7.59
N ASP A 177 -0.29 -11.17 6.77
CA ASP A 177 -0.24 -10.73 5.40
C ASP A 177 0.36 -11.81 4.51
N ILE A 178 0.00 -11.83 3.23
CA ILE A 178 0.47 -12.86 2.30
C ILE A 178 1.99 -12.81 2.10
N ASP A 179 2.61 -11.63 2.16
CA ASP A 179 4.06 -11.47 2.04
C ASP A 179 4.82 -12.15 3.19
N GLN A 180 4.16 -12.26 4.35
CA GLN A 180 4.73 -12.91 5.52
C GLN A 180 4.74 -14.44 5.43
N LEU A 181 4.14 -15.03 4.39
CA LEU A 181 4.31 -16.45 4.08
C LEU A 181 5.79 -16.80 3.82
N ALA A 182 6.60 -15.81 3.46
CA ALA A 182 8.06 -15.96 3.36
C ALA A 182 8.68 -16.43 4.69
N TRP A 183 8.16 -16.05 5.83
CA TRP A 183 8.62 -16.49 7.16
C TRP A 183 8.37 -17.99 7.39
N LEU A 184 7.42 -18.56 6.67
CA LEU A 184 7.04 -19.96 6.74
C LEU A 184 7.70 -20.80 5.63
N GLY A 185 8.67 -20.22 4.91
CA GLY A 185 9.46 -20.90 3.89
C GLY A 185 8.87 -20.90 2.49
N VAL A 186 7.88 -20.03 2.21
CA VAL A 186 7.36 -19.82 0.84
C VAL A 186 8.25 -18.81 0.13
N ASP A 187 8.73 -19.15 -1.06
CA ASP A 187 9.55 -18.25 -1.88
C ASP A 187 8.71 -17.12 -2.52
N ALA A 188 9.38 -16.03 -2.91
CA ALA A 188 8.73 -14.83 -3.41
C ALA A 188 7.95 -15.07 -4.71
N ASP A 189 8.45 -15.90 -5.62
CA ASP A 189 7.75 -16.23 -6.87
C ASP A 189 6.44 -16.99 -6.59
N SER A 190 6.49 -17.97 -5.71
CA SER A 190 5.29 -18.69 -5.26
C SER A 190 4.29 -17.78 -4.55
N ILE A 191 4.74 -16.82 -3.73
CA ILE A 191 3.86 -15.84 -3.10
C ILE A 191 3.14 -14.99 -4.14
N GLU A 192 3.86 -14.47 -5.15
CA GLU A 192 3.24 -13.67 -6.21
C GLU A 192 2.20 -14.47 -7.01
N ARG A 193 2.45 -15.75 -7.28
CA ARG A 193 1.50 -16.65 -7.95
C ARG A 193 0.27 -16.97 -7.09
N LEU A 194 0.43 -17.05 -5.78
CA LEU A 194 -0.65 -17.29 -4.82
C LEU A 194 -1.48 -16.03 -4.52
N ARG A 195 -0.90 -14.83 -4.65
CA ARG A 195 -1.50 -13.55 -4.26
C ARG A 195 -2.91 -13.29 -4.80
N PRO A 196 -3.28 -13.63 -6.04
CA PRO A 196 -4.64 -13.44 -6.54
C PRO A 196 -5.67 -14.39 -5.91
N PHE A 197 -5.24 -15.53 -5.37
CA PHE A 197 -6.12 -16.66 -4.99
C PHE A 197 -6.14 -16.97 -3.51
N VAL A 198 -5.19 -16.41 -2.75
CA VAL A 198 -4.99 -16.72 -1.33
C VAL A 198 -5.03 -15.42 -0.52
N THR A 199 -5.57 -15.49 0.67
CA THR A 199 -5.61 -14.40 1.66
C THR A 199 -5.31 -14.91 3.05
N ILE A 200 -5.00 -13.98 3.97
CA ILE A 200 -4.87 -14.25 5.40
C ILE A 200 -5.83 -13.33 6.14
N LEU A 201 -6.91 -13.88 6.64
CA LEU A 201 -7.86 -13.14 7.48
C LEU A 201 -7.67 -13.51 8.95
N PRO A 202 -7.97 -12.58 9.88
CA PRO A 202 -7.80 -12.83 11.32
C PRO A 202 -8.63 -14.03 11.81
N GLU A 203 -9.80 -14.21 11.19
CA GLU A 203 -10.76 -15.25 11.53
C GLU A 203 -10.98 -16.20 10.36
N ARG A 204 -11.48 -17.37 10.69
CA ARG A 204 -11.90 -18.36 9.68
C ARG A 204 -13.15 -17.87 8.97
N THR A 205 -13.08 -17.82 7.64
CA THR A 205 -14.16 -17.34 6.79
C THR A 205 -14.39 -18.29 5.62
N PRO A 206 -15.64 -18.56 5.23
CA PRO A 206 -15.92 -19.29 4.00
C PRO A 206 -15.53 -18.48 2.78
N VAL A 207 -15.36 -19.16 1.64
CA VAL A 207 -15.18 -18.51 0.35
C VAL A 207 -16.53 -17.98 -0.14
N ASN A 208 -16.56 -16.71 -0.58
CA ASN A 208 -17.72 -16.14 -1.25
C ASN A 208 -17.73 -16.58 -2.72
N LEU A 209 -18.65 -17.44 -3.07
CA LEU A 209 -18.76 -18.03 -4.42
C LEU A 209 -19.16 -16.99 -5.47
N ASN A 210 -19.83 -15.90 -5.09
CA ASN A 210 -20.28 -14.86 -6.03
C ASN A 210 -19.16 -13.91 -6.46
N THR A 211 -18.06 -13.87 -5.74
CA THR A 211 -16.91 -12.97 -5.99
C THR A 211 -15.63 -13.73 -6.30
N ALA A 212 -15.60 -15.03 -6.03
CA ALA A 212 -14.43 -15.87 -6.22
C ALA A 212 -14.03 -16.02 -7.70
N LEU A 213 -12.73 -16.00 -7.94
CA LEU A 213 -12.18 -16.28 -9.27
C LEU A 213 -12.44 -17.74 -9.67
N PRO A 214 -12.58 -18.04 -10.98
CA PRO A 214 -12.85 -19.41 -11.45
C PRO A 214 -11.87 -20.45 -10.90
N LEU A 215 -10.59 -20.09 -10.78
CA LEU A 215 -9.56 -20.99 -10.25
C LEU A 215 -9.82 -21.36 -8.78
N VAL A 216 -10.35 -20.46 -7.99
CA VAL A 216 -10.72 -20.70 -6.58
C VAL A 216 -11.95 -21.59 -6.48
N LEU A 217 -12.91 -21.43 -7.41
CA LEU A 217 -14.15 -22.21 -7.44
C LEU A 217 -13.92 -23.69 -7.79
N VAL A 218 -12.87 -23.99 -8.55
CA VAL A 218 -12.54 -25.39 -8.94
C VAL A 218 -11.46 -26.01 -8.03
N ALA A 219 -10.90 -25.22 -7.10
CA ALA A 219 -10.00 -25.70 -6.05
C ALA A 219 -10.82 -26.33 -4.91
#